data_41283ec5ea0f1028958e65bad846ab43
#
_entry.id   41283ec5ea0f1028958e65bad846ab43
#
_cell.length_a   1.000
_cell.length_b   1.000
_cell.length_c   1.000
_cell.angle_alpha   90.00
_cell.angle_beta   90.00
_cell.angle_gamma   90.00
#
_symmetry.space_group_name_H-M   'P 1'
#
loop_
_entity.id
_entity.type
_entity.pdbx_description
1 polymer ?
#
loop_
_entity_poly.entity_id
_entity_poly.type
_entity_poly.pdbx_seq_one_letter_code
_entity_poly.pdbx_strand_id
1 'polypeptide(L)'
;VRAMEIIDSLEPVKRGPYAGVVGYIDWSGNLDTAIAIRTMFVTGDGATASLQAGAGIVADSVPDDEDLECRNKAAALLAAIPAARRMTAARRSTGTPA
;
A
#
# COMPACT_ATOMS: atom_id res chain seq x y z
N VAL A 1 -5.55 16.49 16.82
CA VAL A 1 -7.00 16.29 16.58
C VAL A 1 -7.44 17.05 15.33
N ARG A 2 -7.10 18.31 15.19
CA ARG A 2 -7.50 19.12 14.02
C ARG A 2 -6.97 18.55 12.69
N ALA A 3 -5.73 18.06 12.68
CA ALA A 3 -5.17 17.41 11.49
C ALA A 3 -5.98 16.18 11.08
N MET A 4 -6.42 15.37 12.02
CA MET A 4 -7.26 14.20 11.75
C MET A 4 -8.62 14.59 11.19
N GLU A 5 -9.23 15.65 11.69
CA GLU A 5 -10.51 16.16 11.17
C GLU A 5 -10.36 16.62 9.70
N ILE A 6 -9.26 17.32 9.39
CA ILE A 6 -8.96 17.78 8.03
C ILE A 6 -8.77 16.58 7.09
N ILE A 7 -8.00 15.59 7.50
CA ILE A 7 -7.78 14.37 6.71
C ILE A 7 -9.11 13.68 6.43
N ASP A 8 -9.94 13.50 7.44
CA ASP A 8 -11.25 12.86 7.30
C ASP A 8 -12.16 13.63 6.31
N SER A 9 -12.11 14.96 6.34
CA SER A 9 -12.92 15.79 5.45
C SER A 9 -12.44 15.82 4.00
N LEU A 10 -11.15 15.62 3.75
CA LEU A 10 -10.55 15.76 2.42
C LEU A 10 -10.36 14.44 1.68
N GLU A 11 -10.17 13.34 2.39
CA GLU A 11 -9.98 12.03 1.74
C GLU A 11 -11.29 11.52 1.14
N PRO A 12 -11.30 11.18 -0.16
CA PRO A 12 -12.54 10.80 -0.86
C PRO A 12 -13.02 9.39 -0.53
N VAL A 13 -12.13 8.53 -0.03
CA VAL A 13 -12.42 7.13 0.30
C VAL A 13 -11.86 6.76 1.66
N LYS A 14 -12.47 5.76 2.30
CA LYS A 14 -11.93 5.22 3.55
C LYS A 14 -10.63 4.48 3.28
N ARG A 15 -9.66 4.63 4.20
CA ARG A 15 -8.35 3.99 4.07
C ARG A 15 -8.38 2.47 4.18
N GLY A 16 -9.34 1.91 4.92
CA GLY A 16 -9.31 0.49 5.25
C GLY A 16 -8.03 0.18 6.02
N PRO A 17 -7.25 -0.85 5.64
CA PRO A 17 -6.02 -1.19 6.34
C PRO A 17 -4.84 -0.24 6.05
N TYR A 18 -4.91 0.62 5.04
CA TYR A 18 -3.82 1.55 4.71
C TYR A 18 -3.47 2.46 5.90
N ALA A 19 -2.17 2.58 6.16
CA ALA A 19 -1.60 3.36 7.27
C ALA A 19 -2.02 2.90 8.67
N GLY A 20 -2.71 1.79 8.78
CA GLY A 20 -2.96 1.12 10.04
C GLY A 20 -1.76 0.33 10.52
N VAL A 21 -1.93 -0.43 11.58
CA VAL A 21 -0.87 -1.26 12.17
C VAL A 21 -1.20 -2.72 12.02
N VAL A 22 -0.19 -3.51 11.67
CA VAL A 22 -0.24 -4.97 11.64
C VAL A 22 0.80 -5.50 12.60
N GLY A 23 0.44 -6.44 13.45
CA GLY A 23 1.41 -7.00 14.38
C GLY A 23 0.79 -7.93 15.39
N TYR A 24 1.53 -8.16 16.47
CA TYR A 24 1.10 -9.04 17.55
C TYR A 24 1.50 -8.51 18.91
N ILE A 25 0.76 -8.95 19.91
CA ILE A 25 1.08 -8.81 21.31
C ILE A 25 1.15 -10.23 21.89
N ASP A 26 2.28 -10.63 22.45
CA ASP A 26 2.43 -11.94 23.03
C ASP A 26 2.01 -11.99 24.50
N TRP A 27 1.96 -13.19 25.06
CA TRP A 27 1.58 -13.39 26.45
C TRP A 27 2.58 -12.83 27.47
N SER A 28 3.82 -12.58 27.03
CA SER A 28 4.84 -11.95 27.85
C SER A 28 4.79 -10.44 27.85
N GLY A 29 3.83 -9.83 27.11
CA GLY A 29 3.66 -8.40 27.01
C GLY A 29 4.53 -7.73 25.95
N ASN A 30 5.20 -8.51 25.10
CA ASN A 30 5.95 -7.98 23.98
C ASN A 30 5.00 -7.55 22.86
N LEU A 31 5.29 -6.43 22.23
CA LEU A 31 4.55 -5.87 21.11
C LEU A 31 5.49 -5.69 19.93
N ASP A 32 5.11 -6.22 18.77
CA ASP A 32 5.82 -5.99 17.51
C ASP A 32 4.80 -5.63 16.44
N THR A 33 4.92 -4.45 15.88
CA THR A 33 3.97 -3.92 14.90
C THR A 33 4.69 -3.25 13.75
N ALA A 34 4.03 -3.26 12.59
CA ALA A 34 4.47 -2.55 11.40
C ALA A 34 3.32 -1.73 10.83
N ILE A 35 3.64 -0.59 10.23
CA ILE A 35 2.64 0.21 9.54
C ILE A 35 2.30 -0.41 8.17
N ALA A 36 1.02 -0.44 7.84
CA ALA A 36 0.54 -0.96 6.55
C ALA A 36 0.70 0.10 5.46
N ILE A 37 1.92 0.24 4.96
CA ILE A 37 2.29 1.08 3.82
C ILE A 37 3.06 0.25 2.80
N ARG A 38 3.17 0.73 1.57
CA ARG A 38 3.87 0.01 0.48
C ARG A 38 3.33 -1.41 0.33
N THR A 39 2.01 -1.55 0.47
CA THR A 39 1.31 -2.82 0.54
C THR A 39 0.20 -2.84 -0.50
N MET A 40 0.07 -3.94 -1.17
CA MET A 40 -1.01 -4.21 -2.12
C MET A 40 -1.95 -5.25 -1.50
N PHE A 41 -3.24 -4.99 -1.57
CA PHE A 41 -4.28 -5.90 -1.09
C PHE A 41 -4.92 -6.59 -2.29
N VAL A 42 -4.88 -7.90 -2.30
CA VAL A 42 -5.46 -8.71 -3.39
C VAL A 42 -6.67 -9.44 -2.83
N THR A 43 -7.78 -9.40 -3.56
CA THR A 43 -9.00 -10.14 -3.18
C THR A 43 -8.75 -11.65 -3.18
N GLY A 44 -9.53 -12.39 -2.39
CA GLY A 44 -9.36 -13.84 -2.23
C GLY A 44 -9.48 -14.64 -3.54
N ASP A 45 -10.21 -14.11 -4.52
CA ASP A 45 -10.33 -14.68 -5.86
C ASP A 45 -9.20 -14.23 -6.82
N GLY A 46 -8.34 -13.32 -6.38
CA GLY A 46 -7.26 -12.79 -7.20
C GLY A 46 -7.69 -11.83 -8.32
N ALA A 47 -8.97 -11.46 -8.36
CA ALA A 47 -9.52 -10.66 -9.46
C ALA A 47 -9.16 -9.17 -9.33
N THR A 48 -9.02 -8.67 -8.11
CA THR A 48 -8.79 -7.25 -7.84
C THR A 48 -7.58 -7.08 -6.92
N ALA A 49 -6.71 -6.16 -7.30
CA ALA A 49 -5.62 -5.69 -6.45
C ALA A 49 -5.82 -4.19 -6.19
N SER A 50 -5.72 -3.79 -4.94
CA SER A 50 -5.82 -2.38 -4.55
C SER A 50 -4.58 -1.96 -3.78
N LEU A 51 -4.18 -0.73 -3.98
CA LEU A 51 -3.12 -0.10 -3.22
C LEU A 51 -3.49 1.34 -2.93
N GLN A 52 -2.87 1.89 -1.91
CA GLN A 52 -3.04 3.29 -1.55
C GLN A 52 -1.68 3.88 -1.20
N ALA A 53 -1.46 5.11 -1.60
CA ALA A 53 -0.26 5.85 -1.29
C ALA A 53 -0.63 7.24 -0.78
N GLY A 54 0.24 7.82 0.00
CA GLY A 54 0.06 9.15 0.54
C GLY A 54 1.40 9.77 0.93
N ALA A 55 1.35 11.02 1.33
CA ALA A 55 2.51 11.77 1.76
C ALA A 55 2.18 12.57 3.02
N GLY A 56 3.19 12.85 3.83
CA GLY A 56 3.08 13.77 4.95
C GLY A 56 3.06 15.21 4.44
N ILE A 57 2.08 15.98 4.88
CA ILE A 57 1.90 17.38 4.49
C ILE A 57 2.33 18.28 5.65
N VAL A 58 3.18 19.24 5.35
CA VAL A 58 3.64 20.26 6.27
C VAL A 58 3.45 21.65 5.66
N ALA A 59 3.71 22.70 6.45
CA ALA A 59 3.49 24.08 6.00
C ALA A 59 4.24 24.44 4.71
N ASP A 60 5.44 23.91 4.53
CA ASP A 60 6.28 24.18 3.36
C ASP A 60 6.06 23.19 2.19
N SER A 61 5.12 22.27 2.31
CA SER A 61 4.80 21.31 1.24
C SER A 61 4.30 22.03 -0.01
N VAL A 62 4.78 21.59 -1.17
CA VAL A 62 4.35 22.06 -2.48
C VAL A 62 3.35 21.03 -3.04
N PRO A 63 2.08 21.41 -3.30
CA PRO A 63 1.04 20.44 -3.69
C PRO A 63 1.41 19.54 -4.86
N ASP A 64 1.99 20.08 -5.91
CA ASP A 64 2.37 19.32 -7.11
C ASP A 64 3.49 18.30 -6.81
N ASP A 65 4.45 18.65 -5.97
CA ASP A 65 5.53 17.75 -5.57
C ASP A 65 5.02 16.61 -4.70
N GLU A 66 4.08 16.90 -3.80
CA GLU A 66 3.45 15.89 -2.96
C GLU A 66 2.58 14.92 -3.76
N ASP A 67 1.84 15.41 -4.73
CA ASP A 67 1.07 14.58 -5.66
C ASP A 67 1.98 13.67 -6.47
N LEU A 68 3.09 14.19 -7.00
CA LEU A 68 4.08 13.40 -7.72
C LEU A 68 4.71 12.33 -6.84
N GLU A 69 5.02 12.62 -5.58
CA GLU A 69 5.53 11.64 -4.62
C GLU A 69 4.53 10.50 -4.41
N CYS A 70 3.25 10.80 -4.23
CA CYS A 70 2.20 9.78 -4.11
C CYS A 70 2.12 8.89 -5.36
N ARG A 71 2.16 9.48 -6.55
CA ARG A 71 2.13 8.74 -7.82
C ARG A 71 3.35 7.84 -7.98
N ASN A 72 4.54 8.31 -7.62
CA ASN A 72 5.78 7.54 -7.70
C ASN A 72 5.75 6.36 -6.73
N LYS A 73 5.27 6.56 -5.51
CA LYS A 73 5.08 5.47 -4.53
C LYS A 73 4.12 4.40 -5.03
N ALA A 74 3.01 4.79 -5.64
CA ALA A 74 2.04 3.87 -6.22
C ALA A 74 2.60 3.13 -7.44
N ALA A 75 3.33 3.81 -8.31
CA ALA A 75 3.90 3.22 -9.52
C ALA A 75 4.87 2.07 -9.23
N ALA A 76 5.67 2.18 -8.17
CA ALA A 76 6.60 1.13 -7.77
C ALA A 76 5.87 -0.17 -7.41
N LEU A 77 4.74 -0.09 -6.72
CA LEU A 77 3.90 -1.25 -6.38
C LEU A 77 3.16 -1.80 -7.60
N LEU A 78 2.61 -0.93 -8.43
CA LEU A 78 1.89 -1.34 -9.64
C LEU A 78 2.79 -2.10 -10.62
N ALA A 79 4.07 -1.77 -10.69
CA ALA A 79 5.04 -2.47 -11.52
C ALA A 79 5.23 -3.94 -11.13
N ALA A 80 4.87 -4.34 -9.92
CA ALA A 80 4.96 -5.72 -9.46
C ALA A 80 3.99 -6.66 -10.22
N ILE A 81 2.84 -6.16 -10.65
CA ILE A 81 1.82 -6.99 -11.34
C ILE A 81 2.33 -7.51 -12.68
N PRO A 82 2.79 -6.66 -13.64
CA PRO A 82 3.34 -7.17 -14.88
C PRO A 82 4.61 -8.01 -14.68
N ALA A 83 5.43 -7.70 -13.68
CA ALA A 83 6.59 -8.51 -13.33
C ALA A 83 6.19 -9.93 -12.90
N ALA A 84 5.20 -10.06 -12.03
CA ALA A 84 4.68 -11.36 -11.59
C ALA A 84 4.09 -12.15 -12.75
N ARG A 85 3.35 -11.50 -13.65
CA ARG A 85 2.79 -12.14 -14.85
C ARG A 85 3.88 -12.69 -15.78
N ARG A 86 4.96 -11.94 -15.98
CA ARG A 86 6.10 -12.39 -16.78
C ARG A 86 6.77 -13.63 -16.16
N MET A 87 6.97 -13.63 -14.85
CA MET A 87 7.55 -14.76 -14.13
C MET A 87 6.67 -16.01 -14.26
N THR A 88 5.36 -15.86 -14.12
CA THR A 88 4.42 -16.97 -14.27
C THR A 88 4.42 -17.51 -15.69
N ALA A 89 4.45 -16.66 -16.70
CA ALA A 89 4.52 -17.08 -18.10
C ALA A 89 5.82 -17.83 -18.39
N ALA A 90 6.95 -17.34 -17.91
CA ALA A 90 8.25 -18.00 -18.06
C ALA A 90 8.26 -19.40 -17.42
N ARG A 91 7.71 -19.54 -16.21
CA ARG A 91 7.60 -20.85 -15.53
C ARG A 91 6.74 -21.83 -16.31
N ARG A 92 5.64 -21.39 -16.87
CA ARG A 92 4.77 -22.23 -17.69
C ARG A 92 5.46 -22.71 -18.99
N SER A 93 6.24 -21.84 -19.62
CA SER A 93 6.98 -22.20 -20.84
C SER A 93 8.10 -23.20 -20.59
N THR A 94 8.68 -23.22 -19.39
CA THR A 94 9.71 -24.21 -19.00
C THR A 94 9.15 -25.50 -18.41
N GLY A 95 7.82 -25.60 -18.25
CA GLY A 95 7.17 -26.75 -17.62
C GLY A 95 7.41 -26.88 -16.12
N THR A 96 7.92 -25.85 -15.48
CA THR A 96 8.17 -25.85 -14.02
C THR A 96 6.85 -25.73 -13.26
N PRO A 97 6.57 -26.61 -12.27
CA PRO A 97 5.36 -26.50 -11.44
C PRO A 97 5.28 -25.17 -10.71
N ALA A 98 4.04 -24.70 -10.50
CA ALA A 98 3.78 -23.47 -9.78
C ALA A 98 4.04 -23.62 -8.27
#